data_82cd4e4267764077540fc1bea598711b
#
_entry.id   82cd4e4267764077540fc1bea598711b
#
_cell.length_a   1.000
_cell.length_b   1.000
_cell.length_c   1.000
_cell.angle_alpha   90.00
_cell.angle_beta   90.00
_cell.angle_gamma   90.00
#
_symmetry.space_group_name_H-M   'P 1'
#
loop_
_entity.id
_entity.type
_entity.pdbx_description
1 polymer ?
#
loop_
_entity_poly.entity_id
_entity_poly.type
_entity_poly.pdbx_seq_one_letter_code
_entity_poly.pdbx_strand_id
1 'polypeptide(L)'
;RGEPIEDSARVISSMLDIVMIRTFGHDIVERFASYSKVPVINALTDDHHPCQLLADVQTFVEHRGPIAGKTVAWIGDGNNMCNSYIEAAHMWGFKLKIAAPKGYEPKAEFLSEFAHCAELVNSAEDAAVNADLIVTDVWASMGQEEEQKIREAAFADYQVNERLMDLAHPD
;
A
#
# COMPACT_ATOMS: atom_id res chain seq x y z
N ARG A 1 -33.39 3.59 -2.61
CA ARG A 1 -32.96 2.25 -2.19
C ARG A 1 -31.81 1.86 -3.10
N GLY A 2 -30.62 1.59 -2.53
CA GLY A 2 -29.50 1.06 -3.30
C GLY A 2 -29.78 -0.39 -3.72
N GLU A 3 -29.28 -0.80 -4.89
CA GLU A 3 -29.29 -2.19 -5.33
C GLU A 3 -28.34 -3.01 -4.46
N PRO A 4 -28.71 -4.23 -4.03
CA PRO A 4 -27.80 -5.12 -3.32
C PRO A 4 -26.55 -5.46 -4.15
N ILE A 5 -25.38 -5.47 -3.54
CA ILE A 5 -24.09 -5.77 -4.21
C ILE A 5 -24.14 -7.16 -4.87
N GLU A 6 -24.79 -8.12 -4.23
CA GLU A 6 -24.96 -9.50 -4.73
C GLU A 6 -25.73 -9.58 -6.04
N ASP A 7 -26.74 -8.75 -6.21
CA ASP A 7 -27.55 -8.72 -7.43
C ASP A 7 -26.79 -8.02 -8.55
N SER A 8 -26.14 -6.89 -8.25
CA SER A 8 -25.22 -6.22 -9.19
C SER A 8 -24.12 -7.19 -9.66
N ALA A 9 -23.52 -7.96 -8.76
CA ALA A 9 -22.48 -8.93 -9.10
C ALA A 9 -22.96 -10.01 -10.05
N ARG A 10 -24.16 -10.60 -9.79
CA ARG A 10 -24.75 -11.63 -10.66
C ARG A 10 -25.06 -11.11 -12.05
N VAL A 11 -25.63 -9.90 -12.13
CA VAL A 11 -26.02 -9.28 -13.41
C VAL A 11 -24.76 -8.90 -14.20
N ILE A 12 -23.84 -8.13 -13.60
CA ILE A 12 -22.64 -7.62 -14.28
C ILE A 12 -21.76 -8.79 -14.75
N SER A 13 -21.52 -9.79 -13.90
CA SER A 13 -20.70 -10.96 -14.26
C SER A 13 -21.34 -11.87 -15.32
N SER A 14 -22.62 -11.70 -15.63
CA SER A 14 -23.24 -12.41 -16.75
C SER A 14 -22.95 -11.78 -18.11
N MET A 15 -22.42 -10.57 -18.15
CA MET A 15 -22.20 -9.77 -19.37
C MET A 15 -20.72 -9.52 -19.67
N LEU A 16 -19.82 -9.84 -18.74
CA LEU A 16 -18.39 -9.52 -18.82
C LEU A 16 -17.55 -10.76 -18.56
N ASP A 17 -16.29 -10.74 -18.99
CA ASP A 17 -15.30 -11.80 -18.73
C ASP A 17 -14.44 -11.51 -17.49
N ILE A 18 -14.35 -10.25 -17.06
CA ILE A 18 -13.59 -9.78 -15.91
C ILE A 18 -14.16 -8.46 -15.42
N VAL A 19 -14.09 -8.20 -14.12
CA VAL A 19 -14.55 -6.96 -13.50
C VAL A 19 -13.42 -6.34 -12.69
N MET A 20 -13.22 -5.03 -12.83
CA MET A 20 -12.32 -4.25 -12.00
C MET A 20 -13.15 -3.27 -11.17
N ILE A 21 -12.89 -3.24 -9.84
CA ILE A 21 -13.65 -2.40 -8.91
C ILE A 21 -12.70 -1.48 -8.16
N ARG A 22 -12.99 -0.17 -8.19
CA ARG A 22 -12.42 0.85 -7.32
C ARG A 22 -13.54 1.43 -6.46
N THR A 23 -13.42 1.31 -5.15
CA THR A 23 -14.43 1.75 -4.17
C THR A 23 -13.76 2.11 -2.84
N PHE A 24 -14.56 2.54 -1.85
CA PHE A 24 -14.06 2.80 -0.50
C PHE A 24 -13.98 1.50 0.32
N GLY A 25 -15.12 0.94 0.74
CA GLY A 25 -15.14 -0.26 1.58
C GLY A 25 -14.59 -1.49 0.90
N HIS A 26 -13.65 -2.19 1.55
CA HIS A 26 -13.07 -3.42 1.04
C HIS A 26 -14.08 -4.57 1.00
N ASP A 27 -14.99 -4.61 1.97
CA ASP A 27 -16.10 -5.56 2.04
C ASP A 27 -16.99 -5.56 0.79
N ILE A 28 -17.12 -4.41 0.10
CA ILE A 28 -17.86 -4.29 -1.16
C ILE A 28 -17.21 -5.13 -2.25
N VAL A 29 -15.89 -5.08 -2.37
CA VAL A 29 -15.15 -5.88 -3.36
C VAL A 29 -15.23 -7.36 -3.04
N GLU A 30 -15.06 -7.74 -1.76
CA GLU A 30 -15.16 -9.12 -1.32
C GLU A 30 -16.55 -9.70 -1.56
N ARG A 31 -17.60 -8.96 -1.19
CA ARG A 31 -18.99 -9.36 -1.45
C ARG A 31 -19.28 -9.49 -2.95
N PHE A 32 -18.85 -8.51 -3.75
CA PHE A 32 -19.01 -8.59 -5.20
C PHE A 32 -18.30 -9.83 -5.76
N ALA A 33 -17.06 -10.09 -5.36
CA ALA A 33 -16.28 -11.26 -5.80
C ALA A 33 -16.94 -12.58 -5.41
N SER A 34 -17.54 -12.67 -4.22
CA SER A 34 -18.22 -13.88 -3.72
C SER A 34 -19.44 -14.27 -4.55
N TYR A 35 -20.08 -13.32 -5.22
CA TYR A 35 -21.27 -13.56 -6.05
C TYR A 35 -21.00 -13.41 -7.56
N SER A 36 -19.79 -13.05 -7.95
CA SER A 36 -19.37 -12.92 -9.34
C SER A 36 -19.05 -14.30 -9.94
N LYS A 37 -19.39 -14.50 -11.22
CA LYS A 37 -19.03 -15.69 -12.01
C LYS A 37 -17.70 -15.52 -12.74
N VAL A 38 -17.12 -14.32 -12.71
CA VAL A 38 -15.88 -13.98 -13.39
C VAL A 38 -14.88 -13.38 -12.39
N PRO A 39 -13.58 -13.38 -12.70
CA PRO A 39 -12.57 -12.78 -11.86
C PRO A 39 -12.87 -11.31 -11.53
N VAL A 40 -12.58 -10.90 -10.29
CA VAL A 40 -12.73 -9.54 -9.82
C VAL A 40 -11.36 -9.02 -9.40
N ILE A 41 -10.96 -7.87 -9.96
CA ILE A 41 -9.72 -7.17 -9.63
C ILE A 41 -10.04 -6.03 -8.67
N ASN A 42 -9.38 -6.02 -7.51
CA ASN A 42 -9.37 -4.85 -6.64
C ASN A 42 -8.46 -3.76 -7.25
N ALA A 43 -9.04 -2.69 -7.79
CA ALA A 43 -8.29 -1.57 -8.34
C ALA A 43 -7.83 -0.59 -7.26
N LEU A 44 -8.60 -0.44 -6.18
CA LEU A 44 -8.29 0.29 -4.95
C LEU A 44 -9.46 0.19 -3.98
N THR A 45 -9.15 0.03 -2.70
CA THR A 45 -10.08 0.23 -1.58
C THR A 45 -9.38 1.03 -0.48
N ASP A 46 -10.10 1.35 0.61
CA ASP A 46 -9.52 2.02 1.77
C ASP A 46 -8.46 1.16 2.48
N ASP A 47 -8.51 -0.17 2.30
CA ASP A 47 -7.59 -1.10 2.94
C ASP A 47 -6.41 -1.50 2.05
N HIS A 48 -6.58 -1.59 0.71
CA HIS A 48 -5.57 -2.11 -0.20
C HIS A 48 -5.57 -1.46 -1.59
N HIS A 49 -4.40 -1.42 -2.24
CA HIS A 49 -4.22 -0.99 -3.64
C HIS A 49 -3.27 -1.92 -4.40
N PRO A 50 -3.65 -3.19 -4.64
CA PRO A 50 -2.75 -4.19 -5.22
C PRO A 50 -2.26 -3.86 -6.63
N CYS A 51 -3.07 -3.18 -7.45
CA CYS A 51 -2.67 -2.81 -8.82
C CYS A 51 -1.47 -1.85 -8.84
N GLN A 52 -1.38 -0.91 -7.89
CA GLN A 52 -0.23 -0.02 -7.77
C GLN A 52 1.02 -0.80 -7.37
N LEU A 53 0.88 -1.72 -6.40
CA LEU A 53 1.98 -2.58 -5.99
C LEU A 53 2.56 -3.40 -7.12
N LEU A 54 1.70 -3.98 -7.96
CA LEU A 54 2.15 -4.72 -9.15
C LEU A 54 2.95 -3.83 -10.09
N ALA A 55 2.50 -2.58 -10.31
CA ALA A 55 3.19 -1.61 -11.15
C ALA A 55 4.55 -1.20 -10.56
N ASP A 56 4.61 -0.95 -9.24
CA ASP A 56 5.84 -0.55 -8.55
C ASP A 56 6.88 -1.67 -8.56
N VAL A 57 6.46 -2.90 -8.24
CA VAL A 57 7.33 -4.09 -8.28
C VAL A 57 7.79 -4.39 -9.70
N GLN A 58 6.92 -4.29 -10.70
CA GLN A 58 7.29 -4.45 -12.11
C GLN A 58 8.35 -3.42 -12.49
N THR A 59 8.13 -2.15 -12.16
CA THR A 59 9.08 -1.07 -12.46
C THR A 59 10.44 -1.34 -11.82
N PHE A 60 10.45 -1.75 -10.54
CA PHE A 60 11.70 -2.10 -9.86
C PHE A 60 12.42 -3.25 -10.56
N VAL A 61 11.70 -4.33 -10.88
CA VAL A 61 12.28 -5.50 -11.54
C VAL A 61 12.85 -5.18 -12.92
N GLU A 62 12.17 -4.36 -13.71
CA GLU A 62 12.63 -3.94 -15.04
C GLU A 62 13.91 -3.10 -14.98
N HIS A 63 14.09 -2.29 -13.94
CA HIS A 63 15.25 -1.39 -13.82
C HIS A 63 16.38 -1.92 -12.95
N ARG A 64 16.09 -2.78 -11.96
CA ARG A 64 17.02 -3.19 -10.90
C ARG A 64 17.12 -4.71 -10.74
N GLY A 65 16.32 -5.49 -11.45
CA GLY A 65 16.27 -6.95 -11.30
C GLY A 65 15.39 -7.40 -10.12
N PRO A 66 15.53 -8.66 -9.68
CA PRO A 66 14.63 -9.26 -8.68
C PRO A 66 14.57 -8.47 -7.37
N ILE A 67 13.34 -8.23 -6.87
CA ILE A 67 13.11 -7.54 -5.58
C ILE A 67 13.29 -8.47 -4.38
N ALA A 68 13.26 -9.78 -4.58
CA ALA A 68 13.47 -10.76 -3.50
C ALA A 68 14.82 -10.56 -2.79
N GLY A 69 14.78 -10.55 -1.45
CA GLY A 69 15.96 -10.32 -0.61
C GLY A 69 16.39 -8.86 -0.47
N LYS A 70 15.73 -7.94 -1.16
CA LYS A 70 15.97 -6.50 -1.09
C LYS A 70 15.35 -5.88 0.16
N THR A 71 15.80 -4.68 0.52
CA THR A 71 15.22 -3.86 1.58
C THR A 71 14.46 -2.69 0.97
N VAL A 72 13.18 -2.61 1.27
CA VAL A 72 12.29 -1.51 0.86
C VAL A 72 11.98 -0.64 2.08
N ALA A 73 12.09 0.67 1.94
CA ALA A 73 11.68 1.64 2.94
C ALA A 73 10.36 2.27 2.54
N TRP A 74 9.33 2.12 3.36
CA TRP A 74 8.12 2.91 3.31
C TRP A 74 8.24 4.10 4.26
N ILE A 75 8.09 5.33 3.75
CA ILE A 75 8.20 6.55 4.56
C ILE A 75 6.95 7.39 4.33
N GLY A 76 6.03 7.39 5.31
CA GLY A 76 4.76 8.11 5.18
C GLY A 76 3.62 7.50 6.00
N ASP A 77 2.39 7.68 5.52
CA ASP A 77 1.16 7.22 6.18
C ASP A 77 1.03 5.69 6.13
N GLY A 78 0.62 5.08 7.23
CA GLY A 78 0.26 3.66 7.32
C GLY A 78 -1.10 3.34 6.68
N ASN A 79 -1.30 3.83 5.47
CA ASN A 79 -2.54 3.75 4.69
C ASN A 79 -2.68 2.42 3.90
N ASN A 80 -3.66 2.36 3.00
CA ASN A 80 -3.91 1.21 2.11
C ASN A 80 -2.71 0.83 1.23
N MET A 81 -1.90 1.80 0.82
CA MET A 81 -0.67 1.52 0.08
C MET A 81 0.37 0.83 0.97
N CYS A 82 0.56 1.33 2.20
CA CYS A 82 1.45 0.71 3.19
C CYS A 82 1.02 -0.74 3.48
N ASN A 83 -0.28 -0.98 3.69
CA ASN A 83 -0.81 -2.33 3.88
C ASN A 83 -0.48 -3.25 2.70
N SER A 84 -0.67 -2.75 1.48
CA SER A 84 -0.33 -3.51 0.27
C SER A 84 1.17 -3.81 0.16
N TYR A 85 2.05 -2.88 0.60
CA TYR A 85 3.49 -3.13 0.66
C TYR A 85 3.87 -4.18 1.70
N ILE A 86 3.16 -4.25 2.84
CA ILE A 86 3.36 -5.28 3.86
C ILE A 86 3.05 -6.67 3.30
N GLU A 87 1.90 -6.83 2.63
CA GLU A 87 1.54 -8.09 1.97
C GLU A 87 2.51 -8.44 0.84
N ALA A 88 2.92 -7.45 0.05
CA ALA A 88 3.89 -7.62 -1.02
C ALA A 88 5.26 -8.10 -0.51
N ALA A 89 5.71 -7.60 0.64
CA ALA A 89 6.95 -8.05 1.28
C ALA A 89 6.91 -9.55 1.59
N HIS A 90 5.77 -10.03 2.09
CA HIS A 90 5.56 -11.45 2.32
C HIS A 90 5.57 -12.26 1.00
N MET A 91 4.81 -11.80 0.00
CA MET A 91 4.61 -12.54 -1.25
C MET A 91 5.87 -12.61 -2.11
N TRP A 92 6.67 -11.55 -2.17
CA TRP A 92 7.86 -11.45 -3.02
C TRP A 92 9.19 -11.59 -2.28
N GLY A 93 9.15 -11.76 -0.96
CA GLY A 93 10.34 -12.10 -0.16
C GLY A 93 11.33 -10.95 0.00
N PHE A 94 10.88 -9.70 0.04
CA PHE A 94 11.70 -8.57 0.42
C PHE A 94 11.46 -8.17 1.90
N LYS A 95 12.34 -7.34 2.45
CA LYS A 95 12.18 -6.75 3.79
C LYS A 95 11.59 -5.36 3.68
N LEU A 96 10.58 -5.05 4.50
CA LEU A 96 9.95 -3.75 4.55
C LEU A 96 10.22 -3.07 5.89
N LYS A 97 10.90 -1.91 5.84
CA LYS A 97 11.04 -0.99 6.97
C LYS A 97 10.01 0.13 6.81
N ILE A 98 9.20 0.36 7.84
CA ILE A 98 8.12 1.34 7.82
C ILE A 98 8.44 2.46 8.79
N ALA A 99 8.47 3.69 8.31
CA ALA A 99 8.55 4.89 9.13
C ALA A 99 7.28 5.71 8.93
N ALA A 100 6.49 5.85 9.99
CA ALA A 100 5.24 6.61 9.99
C ALA A 100 5.17 7.51 11.24
N PRO A 101 4.57 8.70 11.14
CA PRO A 101 4.33 9.54 12.31
C PRO A 101 3.44 8.85 13.33
N LYS A 102 3.60 9.20 14.60
CA LYS A 102 2.76 8.68 15.68
C LYS A 102 1.28 8.98 15.42
N GLY A 103 0.45 7.94 15.47
CA GLY A 103 -0.99 8.00 15.20
C GLY A 103 -1.35 7.77 13.73
N TYR A 104 -0.34 7.57 12.87
CA TYR A 104 -0.49 7.26 11.45
C TYR A 104 0.20 5.94 11.07
N GLU A 105 0.51 5.11 12.07
CA GLU A 105 1.13 3.81 11.86
C GLU A 105 0.13 2.80 11.27
N PRO A 106 0.57 1.77 10.55
CA PRO A 106 -0.27 0.63 10.20
C PRO A 106 -0.86 -0.03 11.46
N LYS A 107 -1.99 -0.69 11.33
CA LYS A 107 -2.62 -1.41 12.45
C LYS A 107 -1.66 -2.44 13.05
N ALA A 108 -1.55 -2.45 14.38
CA ALA A 108 -0.61 -3.32 15.09
C ALA A 108 -0.87 -4.81 14.85
N GLU A 109 -2.13 -5.21 14.71
CA GLU A 109 -2.51 -6.58 14.39
C GLU A 109 -1.95 -7.01 13.03
N PHE A 110 -2.04 -6.13 12.02
CA PHE A 110 -1.53 -6.37 10.69
C PHE A 110 -0.01 -6.48 10.67
N LEU A 111 0.68 -5.56 11.35
CA LEU A 111 2.14 -5.64 11.52
C LEU A 111 2.59 -6.91 12.23
N SER A 112 1.85 -7.38 13.23
CA SER A 112 2.21 -8.59 13.97
C SER A 112 2.10 -9.86 13.12
N GLU A 113 1.15 -9.92 12.22
CA GLU A 113 0.99 -11.03 11.27
C GLU A 113 2.18 -11.13 10.32
N PHE A 114 2.71 -9.99 9.87
CA PHE A 114 3.82 -9.91 8.92
C PHE A 114 5.17 -9.54 9.54
N ALA A 115 5.33 -9.70 10.86
CA ALA A 115 6.55 -9.32 11.59
C ALA A 115 7.84 -10.03 11.09
N HIS A 116 7.71 -11.11 10.33
CA HIS A 116 8.84 -11.81 9.72
C HIS A 116 9.45 -11.06 8.51
N CYS A 117 8.72 -10.13 7.91
CA CYS A 117 9.16 -9.38 6.72
C CYS A 117 8.93 -7.86 6.80
N ALA A 118 8.10 -7.37 7.71
CA ALA A 118 7.79 -5.96 7.89
C ALA A 118 8.05 -5.52 9.33
N GLU A 119 8.68 -4.36 9.52
CA GLU A 119 8.96 -3.77 10.83
C GLU A 119 8.69 -2.26 10.84
N LEU A 120 8.12 -1.76 11.93
CA LEU A 120 8.00 -0.33 12.20
C LEU A 120 9.31 0.16 12.84
N VAL A 121 9.94 1.17 12.25
CA VAL A 121 11.17 1.78 12.74
C VAL A 121 10.91 3.18 13.33
N ASN A 122 11.90 3.73 14.06
CA ASN A 122 11.67 4.93 14.85
C ASN A 122 11.71 6.25 14.05
N SER A 123 12.34 6.25 12.88
CA SER A 123 12.54 7.46 12.08
C SER A 123 12.59 7.17 10.59
N ALA A 124 12.41 8.20 9.77
CA ALA A 124 12.58 8.11 8.31
C ALA A 124 14.01 7.71 7.94
N GLU A 125 15.01 8.17 8.69
CA GLU A 125 16.41 7.82 8.50
C GLU A 125 16.66 6.33 8.75
N ASP A 126 16.10 5.77 9.84
CA ASP A 126 16.22 4.33 10.14
C ASP A 126 15.64 3.46 9.04
N ALA A 127 14.55 3.91 8.41
CA ALA A 127 13.98 3.21 7.26
C ALA A 127 14.88 3.32 6.03
N ALA A 128 15.39 4.53 5.73
CA ALA A 128 16.15 4.83 4.52
C ALA A 128 17.55 4.16 4.49
N VAL A 129 18.18 3.96 5.66
CA VAL A 129 19.54 3.40 5.72
C VAL A 129 19.64 2.05 5.02
N ASN A 130 20.49 2.02 3.97
CA ASN A 130 20.75 0.85 3.12
C ASN A 130 19.49 0.27 2.44
N ALA A 131 18.45 1.08 2.21
CA ALA A 131 17.29 0.66 1.45
C ALA A 131 17.64 0.59 -0.05
N ASP A 132 17.23 -0.48 -0.72
CA ASP A 132 17.33 -0.64 -2.18
C ASP A 132 16.23 0.12 -2.92
N LEU A 133 15.11 0.41 -2.23
CA LEU A 133 13.97 1.17 -2.75
C LEU A 133 13.39 2.01 -1.62
N ILE A 134 13.19 3.30 -1.86
CA ILE A 134 12.43 4.19 -0.99
C ILE A 134 11.09 4.50 -1.66
N VAL A 135 10.02 4.32 -0.89
CA VAL A 135 8.64 4.56 -1.33
C VAL A 135 7.98 5.55 -0.38
N THR A 136 7.25 6.48 -0.93
CA THR A 136 6.42 7.42 -0.19
C THR A 136 5.11 7.66 -0.95
N ASP A 137 4.12 8.19 -0.26
CA ASP A 137 2.82 8.52 -0.82
C ASP A 137 2.39 9.92 -0.38
N VAL A 138 1.25 10.39 -0.86
CA VAL A 138 0.67 11.66 -0.44
C VAL A 138 0.34 11.63 1.06
N TRP A 139 0.50 12.78 1.74
CA TRP A 139 0.19 12.89 3.16
C TRP A 139 -1.30 13.05 3.45
N ALA A 140 -2.08 13.52 2.47
CA ALA A 140 -3.54 13.61 2.54
C ALA A 140 -4.15 12.99 1.29
N SER A 141 -4.87 11.89 1.47
CA SER A 141 -5.59 11.20 0.40
C SER A 141 -6.95 11.87 0.14
N MET A 142 -7.63 11.44 -0.93
CA MET A 142 -8.98 11.91 -1.24
C MET A 142 -9.92 11.72 -0.03
N GLY A 143 -10.66 12.78 0.34
CA GLY A 143 -11.56 12.79 1.50
C GLY A 143 -10.91 13.24 2.81
N GLN A 144 -9.61 13.59 2.81
CA GLN A 144 -8.87 14.06 3.99
C GLN A 144 -8.44 15.53 3.89
N GLU A 145 -9.03 16.29 2.99
CA GLU A 145 -8.64 17.68 2.69
C GLU A 145 -8.80 18.62 3.89
N GLU A 146 -9.76 18.35 4.78
CA GLU A 146 -9.95 19.13 6.01
C GLU A 146 -8.84 18.91 7.04
N GLU A 147 -8.16 17.77 6.99
CA GLU A 147 -7.04 17.42 7.87
C GLU A 147 -5.67 17.81 7.30
N GLN A 148 -5.61 18.35 6.09
CA GLN A 148 -4.36 18.57 5.36
C GLN A 148 -3.30 19.30 6.19
N LYS A 149 -3.64 20.39 6.86
CA LYS A 149 -2.67 21.17 7.67
C LYS A 149 -2.14 20.39 8.88
N ILE A 150 -2.98 19.57 9.48
CA ILE A 150 -2.59 18.72 10.62
C ILE A 150 -1.63 17.65 10.13
N ARG A 151 -1.93 17.03 9.00
CA ARG A 151 -1.10 16.02 8.36
C ARG A 151 0.22 16.60 7.88
N GLU A 152 0.23 17.76 7.22
CA GLU A 152 1.46 18.45 6.80
C GLU A 152 2.42 18.68 7.97
N ALA A 153 1.91 19.07 9.14
CA ALA A 153 2.71 19.26 10.34
C ALA A 153 3.23 17.94 10.92
N ALA A 154 2.40 16.88 10.93
CA ALA A 154 2.78 15.57 11.45
C ALA A 154 3.82 14.87 10.56
N PHE A 155 3.73 15.04 9.25
CA PHE A 155 4.59 14.39 8.27
C PHE A 155 5.83 15.19 7.86
N ALA A 156 6.05 16.39 8.41
CA ALA A 156 7.16 17.28 8.03
C ALA A 156 8.54 16.59 8.09
N ASP A 157 8.77 15.75 9.11
CA ASP A 157 10.01 15.00 9.30
C ASP A 157 10.09 13.71 8.48
N TYR A 158 9.00 13.38 7.75
CA TYR A 158 8.88 12.18 6.90
C TYR A 158 8.93 12.50 5.41
N GLN A 159 9.33 13.72 5.05
CA GLN A 159 9.51 14.09 3.66
C GLN A 159 10.75 13.41 3.08
N VAL A 160 10.57 12.64 2.01
CA VAL A 160 11.68 12.07 1.23
C VAL A 160 12.37 13.22 0.50
N ASN A 161 13.64 13.44 0.83
CA ASN A 161 14.50 14.50 0.31
C ASN A 161 15.90 13.96 0.02
N GLU A 162 16.78 14.78 -0.55
CA GLU A 162 18.16 14.38 -0.90
C GLU A 162 18.91 13.75 0.28
N ARG A 163 18.75 14.29 1.49
CA ARG A 163 19.40 13.75 2.70
C ARG A 163 18.97 12.32 3.00
N LEU A 164 17.68 11.99 2.84
CA LEU A 164 17.21 10.62 3.03
C LEU A 164 17.65 9.71 1.89
N MET A 165 17.65 10.20 0.66
CA MET A 165 18.12 9.46 -0.50
C MET A 165 19.60 9.11 -0.40
N ASP A 166 20.44 10.00 0.18
CA ASP A 166 21.87 9.74 0.42
C ASP A 166 22.15 8.60 1.43
N LEU A 167 21.15 8.21 2.25
CA LEU A 167 21.24 7.10 3.18
C LEU A 167 20.92 5.74 2.53
N ALA A 168 20.24 5.76 1.40
CA ALA A 168 19.87 4.56 0.66
C ALA A 168 21.10 3.88 0.05
N HIS A 169 20.92 2.64 -0.37
CA HIS A 169 21.98 1.90 -1.06
C HIS A 169 22.32 2.63 -2.38
N PRO A 170 23.59 2.99 -2.62
CA PRO A 170 23.99 3.54 -3.90
C PRO A 170 23.80 2.49 -5.00
N ASP A 171 23.44 2.94 -6.19
CA ASP A 171 23.22 2.10 -7.38
C ASP A 171 24.43 1.33 -7.83
#